data_f610e6ed8594384d0f82f54c2487a163
#
_entry.id   f610e6ed8594384d0f82f54c2487a163
#
_cell.length_a   1.000
_cell.length_b   1.000
_cell.length_c   1.000
_cell.angle_alpha   90.00
_cell.angle_beta   90.00
_cell.angle_gamma   90.00
#
_symmetry.space_group_name_H-M   'P 1'
#
loop_
_entity.id
_entity.type
_entity.pdbx_description
1 polymer ?
#
loop_
_entity_poly.entity_id
_entity_poly.type
_entity_poly.pdbx_seq_one_letter_code
_entity_poly.pdbx_strand_id
1 'polypeptide(L)'
;MEPNTKYWNKDRMPSVRIVFDNIISKSDALKAVAAGDGKVDVVTMVTPSEAMAFKSDNAKIVMAKAKTVLVGVFNQNKPDSPWKDIKVRQAMNMAIDRKALIEKGEGGHAELIPAMIQPGRFGYNDSLKPYALDASKAGEVLKAAKIPDATVAIGAGEDQKALFDAMTEQLAKVGLKTKMVDPKGDDFDVKLVWHFDWSPQFPVGVVHREFFGKDGAFRAMPEDPQFDAMFAKLLATPKLEDQEPIVRDIEKYVYDQANVLFLYSPHTLYAVSNRVSFQPYDTFMLELAETKIVKGQ
;
A
#
# COMPACT_ATOMS: atom_id res chain seq x y z
N MET A 1 -9.66 21.80 17.94
CA MET A 1 -9.19 21.33 19.27
C MET A 1 -8.33 22.39 19.91
N GLU A 2 -8.49 22.61 21.20
CA GLU A 2 -7.69 23.56 21.98
C GLU A 2 -6.81 22.82 22.98
N PRO A 3 -5.69 23.42 23.44
CA PRO A 3 -4.80 22.80 24.41
C PRO A 3 -5.53 22.45 25.71
N ASN A 4 -5.38 21.21 26.18
CA ASN A 4 -5.92 20.79 27.47
C ASN A 4 -4.92 21.17 28.58
N THR A 5 -5.13 22.28 29.26
CA THR A 5 -4.26 22.76 30.32
C THR A 5 -4.13 21.81 31.52
N LYS A 6 -5.01 20.82 31.64
CA LYS A 6 -4.98 19.77 32.67
C LYS A 6 -4.32 18.47 32.18
N TYR A 7 -3.79 18.43 30.94
CA TYR A 7 -3.12 17.24 30.43
C TYR A 7 -1.87 16.92 31.27
N TRP A 8 -1.72 15.66 31.62
CA TRP A 8 -0.66 15.20 32.53
C TRP A 8 0.77 15.39 31.95
N ASN A 9 0.95 15.21 30.63
CA ASN A 9 2.24 15.39 29.99
C ASN A 9 2.29 16.79 29.34
N LYS A 10 2.86 17.74 30.05
CA LYS A 10 2.96 19.15 29.61
C LYS A 10 3.85 19.33 28.40
N ASP A 11 4.87 18.49 28.23
CA ASP A 11 5.84 18.59 27.14
C ASP A 11 5.22 18.19 25.78
N ARG A 12 4.15 17.40 25.81
CA ARG A 12 3.40 16.96 24.63
C ARG A 12 2.09 17.74 24.42
N MET A 13 1.85 18.76 25.17
CA MET A 13 0.66 19.58 25.03
C MET A 13 0.84 20.56 23.84
N PRO A 14 -0.09 20.62 22.88
CA PRO A 14 -0.04 21.62 21.82
C PRO A 14 -0.05 23.02 22.41
N SER A 15 0.80 23.89 21.90
CA SER A 15 0.86 25.32 22.31
C SER A 15 -0.15 26.19 21.55
N VAL A 16 -0.84 25.63 20.59
CA VAL A 16 -1.75 26.36 19.69
C VAL A 16 -3.07 25.60 19.50
N ARG A 17 -4.08 26.31 19.06
CA ARG A 17 -5.34 25.73 18.62
C ARG A 17 -5.12 24.96 17.32
N ILE A 18 -5.65 23.72 17.26
CA ILE A 18 -5.64 22.87 16.07
C ILE A 18 -7.05 22.88 15.45
N VAL A 19 -7.14 23.20 14.18
CA VAL A 19 -8.39 23.18 13.41
C VAL A 19 -8.30 22.08 12.35
N PHE A 20 -9.26 21.15 12.36
CA PHE A 20 -9.46 20.19 11.28
C PHE A 20 -10.59 20.73 10.41
N ASP A 21 -10.27 21.06 9.17
CA ASP A 21 -11.23 21.54 8.18
C ASP A 21 -11.51 20.43 7.18
N ASN A 22 -12.70 19.85 7.25
CA ASN A 22 -13.16 18.80 6.36
C ASN A 22 -14.11 19.33 5.27
N ILE A 23 -14.31 20.64 5.20
CA ILE A 23 -15.23 21.29 4.27
C ILE A 23 -14.48 21.83 3.04
N ILE A 24 -13.26 22.31 3.24
CA ILE A 24 -12.43 22.82 2.15
C ILE A 24 -12.14 21.72 1.13
N SER A 25 -12.26 22.02 -0.16
CA SER A 25 -11.87 21.07 -1.19
C SER A 25 -10.37 20.79 -1.15
N LYS A 26 -9.94 19.56 -1.49
CA LYS A 26 -8.51 19.22 -1.52
C LYS A 26 -7.72 20.16 -2.44
N SER A 27 -8.25 20.50 -3.61
CA SER A 27 -7.61 21.43 -4.54
C SER A 27 -7.41 22.81 -3.92
N ASP A 28 -8.40 23.34 -3.19
CA ASP A 28 -8.28 24.65 -2.56
C ASP A 28 -7.35 24.59 -1.33
N ALA A 29 -7.35 23.48 -0.59
CA ALA A 29 -6.41 23.26 0.50
C ALA A 29 -4.94 23.26 -0.01
N LEU A 30 -4.67 22.56 -1.14
CA LEU A 30 -3.34 22.56 -1.77
C LEU A 30 -2.92 23.95 -2.24
N LYS A 31 -3.83 24.73 -2.81
CA LYS A 31 -3.56 26.14 -3.18
C LYS A 31 -3.28 27.01 -1.95
N ALA A 32 -4.08 26.85 -0.89
CA ALA A 32 -3.94 27.65 0.33
C ALA A 32 -2.61 27.33 1.06
N VAL A 33 -2.22 26.06 1.19
CA VAL A 33 -0.92 25.72 1.79
C VAL A 33 0.24 26.22 0.91
N ALA A 34 0.11 26.15 -0.41
CA ALA A 34 1.12 26.65 -1.35
C ALA A 34 1.27 28.19 -1.30
N ALA A 35 0.18 28.92 -1.05
CA ALA A 35 0.20 30.38 -0.90
C ALA A 35 0.94 30.83 0.38
N GLY A 36 1.00 29.98 1.43
CA GLY A 36 1.65 30.30 2.69
C GLY A 36 0.94 31.38 3.51
N ASP A 37 -0.34 31.65 3.23
CA ASP A 37 -1.14 32.72 3.87
C ASP A 37 -1.65 32.33 5.28
N GLY A 38 -1.31 31.15 5.75
CA GLY A 38 -1.66 30.66 7.07
C GLY A 38 -3.08 30.17 7.26
N LYS A 39 -3.85 30.03 6.18
CA LYS A 39 -5.19 29.42 6.24
C LYS A 39 -5.13 27.90 6.38
N VAL A 40 -4.13 27.27 5.73
CA VAL A 40 -3.88 25.84 5.79
C VAL A 40 -2.40 25.61 6.03
N ASP A 41 -2.06 24.84 7.04
CA ASP A 41 -0.68 24.50 7.37
C ASP A 41 -0.28 23.08 6.96
N VAL A 42 -1.23 22.14 6.96
CA VAL A 42 -0.98 20.72 6.58
C VAL A 42 -2.16 20.21 5.76
N VAL A 43 -1.87 19.66 4.59
CA VAL A 43 -2.84 18.90 3.77
C VAL A 43 -2.46 17.43 3.83
N THR A 44 -3.40 16.58 4.22
CA THR A 44 -3.23 15.14 4.33
C THR A 44 -3.67 14.39 3.06
N MET A 45 -3.29 13.13 2.92
CA MET A 45 -3.74 12.26 1.83
C MET A 45 -3.44 12.82 0.44
N VAL A 46 -2.30 13.50 0.29
CA VAL A 46 -1.84 13.99 -1.01
C VAL A 46 -1.52 12.79 -1.90
N THR A 47 -2.08 12.78 -3.09
CA THR A 47 -1.81 11.71 -4.06
C THR A 47 -0.43 11.89 -4.71
N PRO A 48 0.18 10.83 -5.26
CA PRO A 48 1.44 10.95 -5.99
C PRO A 48 1.38 11.96 -7.13
N SER A 49 0.29 12.00 -7.88
CA SER A 49 0.10 12.96 -8.97
C SER A 49 -0.01 14.41 -8.48
N GLU A 50 -0.70 14.64 -7.36
CA GLU A 50 -0.76 15.96 -6.71
C GLU A 50 0.63 16.36 -6.19
N ALA A 51 1.39 15.45 -5.60
CA ALA A 51 2.74 15.71 -5.10
C ALA A 51 3.71 16.07 -6.24
N MET A 52 3.67 15.36 -7.36
CA MET A 52 4.47 15.67 -8.55
C MET A 52 4.13 17.04 -9.16
N ALA A 53 2.86 17.41 -9.13
CA ALA A 53 2.39 18.71 -9.64
C ALA A 53 2.60 19.87 -8.63
N PHE A 54 2.80 19.56 -7.36
CA PHE A 54 2.88 20.56 -6.29
C PHE A 54 4.17 21.37 -6.39
N LYS A 55 4.03 22.70 -6.48
CA LYS A 55 5.17 23.64 -6.51
C LYS A 55 4.85 24.85 -5.63
N SER A 56 5.74 25.17 -4.70
CA SER A 56 5.60 26.31 -3.81
C SER A 56 6.95 26.65 -3.17
N ASP A 57 7.19 27.94 -2.96
CA ASP A 57 8.29 28.44 -2.14
C ASP A 57 7.91 28.47 -0.64
N ASN A 58 6.61 28.41 -0.32
CA ASN A 58 6.08 28.54 1.04
C ASN A 58 5.69 27.21 1.68
N ALA A 59 5.74 26.12 0.92
CA ALA A 59 5.34 24.79 1.39
C ALA A 59 6.12 23.70 0.64
N LYS A 60 6.14 22.50 1.21
CA LYS A 60 6.84 21.34 0.66
C LYS A 60 6.02 20.05 0.82
N ILE A 61 6.35 19.05 0.00
CA ILE A 61 5.86 17.69 0.21
C ILE A 61 6.71 17.01 1.28
N VAL A 62 6.05 16.45 2.29
CA VAL A 62 6.64 15.64 3.36
C VAL A 62 6.09 14.23 3.22
N MET A 63 6.94 13.23 3.36
CA MET A 63 6.56 11.83 3.25
C MET A 63 6.79 11.07 4.55
N ALA A 64 5.96 10.06 4.79
CA ALA A 64 6.17 9.04 5.80
C ALA A 64 6.21 7.66 5.16
N LYS A 65 7.16 6.83 5.58
CA LYS A 65 7.19 5.40 5.27
C LYS A 65 6.20 4.70 6.18
N ALA A 66 4.93 4.73 5.81
CA ALA A 66 3.87 4.11 6.60
C ALA A 66 3.88 2.58 6.47
N LYS A 67 3.18 1.90 7.38
CA LYS A 67 2.99 0.44 7.37
C LYS A 67 1.91 0.05 6.36
N THR A 68 2.13 0.40 5.12
CA THR A 68 1.18 0.19 4.04
C THR A 68 1.75 -0.77 3.01
N VAL A 69 0.89 -1.52 2.39
CA VAL A 69 1.23 -2.42 1.29
C VAL A 69 0.21 -2.25 0.17
N LEU A 70 0.68 -2.21 -1.05
CA LEU A 70 -0.15 -2.28 -2.24
C LEU A 70 0.09 -3.60 -2.93
N VAL A 71 -0.97 -4.36 -3.15
CA VAL A 71 -0.95 -5.65 -3.83
C VAL A 71 -2.10 -5.76 -4.83
N GLY A 72 -1.96 -6.67 -5.79
CA GLY A 72 -3.06 -7.11 -6.63
C GLY A 72 -3.62 -8.44 -6.13
N VAL A 73 -4.85 -8.46 -5.67
CA VAL A 73 -5.54 -9.68 -5.22
C VAL A 73 -6.08 -10.42 -6.43
N PHE A 74 -5.61 -11.63 -6.68
CA PHE A 74 -6.11 -12.48 -7.76
C PHE A 74 -7.48 -13.09 -7.42
N ASN A 75 -8.44 -12.96 -8.31
CA ASN A 75 -9.74 -13.60 -8.14
C ASN A 75 -9.67 -15.08 -8.53
N GLN A 76 -9.42 -15.93 -7.57
CA GLN A 76 -9.38 -17.37 -7.73
C GLN A 76 -10.77 -18.06 -7.54
N ASN A 77 -11.80 -17.29 -7.13
CA ASN A 77 -13.13 -17.83 -6.84
C ASN A 77 -13.98 -18.07 -8.11
N LYS A 78 -13.66 -17.40 -9.23
CA LYS A 78 -14.35 -17.65 -10.50
C LYS A 78 -14.16 -19.12 -10.91
N PRO A 79 -15.18 -19.82 -11.46
CA PRO A 79 -15.12 -21.25 -11.79
C PRO A 79 -13.89 -21.63 -12.62
N ASP A 80 -13.64 -20.94 -13.71
CA ASP A 80 -12.55 -21.20 -14.67
C ASP A 80 -11.40 -20.18 -14.55
N SER A 81 -11.19 -19.64 -13.35
CA SER A 81 -10.15 -18.65 -13.14
C SER A 81 -8.76 -19.20 -13.44
N PRO A 82 -8.00 -18.58 -14.36
CA PRO A 82 -6.63 -18.96 -14.64
C PRO A 82 -5.70 -18.66 -13.43
N TRP A 83 -6.14 -17.79 -12.55
CA TRP A 83 -5.39 -17.41 -11.33
C TRP A 83 -5.36 -18.52 -10.26
N LYS A 84 -6.10 -19.61 -10.43
CA LYS A 84 -5.97 -20.81 -9.58
C LYS A 84 -4.61 -21.49 -9.77
N ASP A 85 -4.02 -21.38 -10.97
CA ASP A 85 -2.69 -21.93 -11.24
C ASP A 85 -1.59 -21.00 -10.68
N ILE A 86 -0.78 -21.55 -9.79
CA ILE A 86 0.36 -20.86 -9.19
C ILE A 86 1.36 -20.35 -10.23
N LYS A 87 1.57 -21.08 -11.34
CA LYS A 87 2.49 -20.67 -12.40
C LYS A 87 2.00 -19.41 -13.10
N VAL A 88 0.69 -19.26 -13.27
CA VAL A 88 0.06 -18.06 -13.85
C VAL A 88 0.23 -16.86 -12.92
N ARG A 89 0.03 -17.05 -11.61
CA ARG A 89 0.26 -15.99 -10.63
C ARG A 89 1.74 -15.58 -10.53
N GLN A 90 2.66 -16.56 -10.56
CA GLN A 90 4.10 -16.31 -10.62
C GLN A 90 4.48 -15.57 -11.91
N ALA A 91 3.94 -15.96 -13.05
CA ALA A 91 4.17 -15.28 -14.32
C ALA A 91 3.68 -13.83 -14.29
N MET A 92 2.51 -13.58 -13.71
CA MET A 92 2.01 -12.21 -13.52
C MET A 92 2.97 -11.37 -12.64
N ASN A 93 3.51 -11.97 -11.58
CA ASN A 93 4.54 -11.32 -10.77
C ASN A 93 5.84 -11.05 -11.54
N MET A 94 6.25 -11.92 -12.46
CA MET A 94 7.42 -11.72 -13.33
C MET A 94 7.18 -10.73 -14.45
N ALA A 95 5.93 -10.46 -14.83
CA ALA A 95 5.58 -9.52 -15.89
C ALA A 95 5.72 -8.04 -15.48
N ILE A 96 5.81 -7.76 -14.18
CA ILE A 96 5.73 -6.40 -13.64
C ILE A 96 7.11 -5.88 -13.22
N ASP A 97 7.55 -4.82 -13.89
CA ASP A 97 8.67 -3.97 -13.46
C ASP A 97 8.20 -3.00 -12.36
N ARG A 98 8.42 -3.39 -11.12
CA ARG A 98 7.99 -2.62 -9.95
C ARG A 98 8.68 -1.29 -9.81
N LYS A 99 9.97 -1.21 -10.23
CA LYS A 99 10.71 0.06 -10.18
C LYS A 99 10.09 1.07 -11.15
N ALA A 100 9.79 0.63 -12.37
CA ALA A 100 9.11 1.50 -13.33
C ALA A 100 7.69 1.87 -12.88
N LEU A 101 6.96 0.98 -12.17
CA LEU A 101 5.66 1.33 -11.57
C LEU A 101 5.80 2.40 -10.49
N ILE A 102 6.77 2.28 -9.61
CA ILE A 102 7.03 3.27 -8.55
C ILE A 102 7.35 4.63 -9.18
N GLU A 103 8.21 4.68 -10.19
CA GLU A 103 8.54 5.94 -10.85
C GLU A 103 7.35 6.57 -11.57
N LYS A 104 6.59 5.78 -12.33
CA LYS A 104 5.48 6.30 -13.14
C LYS A 104 4.19 6.48 -12.35
N GLY A 105 3.86 5.54 -11.46
CA GLY A 105 2.61 5.52 -10.71
C GLY A 105 2.67 6.31 -9.42
N GLU A 106 3.82 6.32 -8.75
CA GLU A 106 4.01 6.92 -7.42
C GLU A 106 4.98 8.12 -7.44
N GLY A 107 5.53 8.50 -8.61
CA GLY A 107 6.53 9.57 -8.68
C GLY A 107 7.76 9.33 -7.81
N GLY A 108 8.14 8.07 -7.61
CA GLY A 108 9.23 7.66 -6.71
C GLY A 108 8.83 7.57 -5.23
N HIS A 109 7.58 7.86 -4.87
CA HIS A 109 7.11 7.89 -3.49
C HIS A 109 6.61 6.53 -2.98
N ALA A 110 7.42 5.49 -3.14
CA ALA A 110 7.15 4.17 -2.59
C ALA A 110 8.45 3.41 -2.32
N GLU A 111 8.36 2.36 -1.50
CA GLU A 111 9.46 1.47 -1.17
C GLU A 111 9.24 0.10 -1.81
N LEU A 112 10.26 -0.39 -2.51
CA LEU A 112 10.22 -1.73 -3.09
C LEU A 112 10.38 -2.76 -1.97
N ILE A 113 9.38 -3.61 -1.81
CA ILE A 113 9.36 -4.69 -0.82
C ILE A 113 9.24 -6.05 -1.53
N PRO A 114 9.81 -7.13 -0.96
CA PRO A 114 9.76 -8.45 -1.59
C PRO A 114 8.37 -9.11 -1.51
N ALA A 115 7.65 -8.89 -0.43
CA ALA A 115 6.35 -9.49 -0.17
C ALA A 115 5.43 -8.48 0.55
N MET A 116 4.89 -8.76 1.73
CA MET A 116 3.90 -7.90 2.39
C MET A 116 4.41 -7.20 3.65
N ILE A 117 5.57 -7.59 4.17
CA ILE A 117 6.17 -6.99 5.37
C ILE A 117 7.36 -6.12 4.96
N GLN A 118 7.39 -4.88 5.44
CA GLN A 118 8.44 -3.93 5.14
C GLN A 118 9.74 -4.23 5.94
N PRO A 119 10.90 -3.83 5.41
CA PRO A 119 12.18 -3.92 6.12
C PRO A 119 12.12 -3.29 7.52
N GLY A 120 12.73 -3.97 8.49
CA GLY A 120 12.77 -3.52 9.89
C GLY A 120 11.47 -3.71 10.67
N ARG A 121 10.45 -4.35 10.08
CA ARG A 121 9.21 -4.73 10.78
C ARG A 121 9.30 -6.15 11.32
N PHE A 122 8.51 -6.44 12.35
CA PHE A 122 8.40 -7.76 12.95
C PHE A 122 8.02 -8.80 11.90
N GLY A 123 8.79 -9.88 11.82
CA GLY A 123 8.59 -10.96 10.85
C GLY A 123 9.07 -10.65 9.42
N TYR A 124 9.73 -9.52 9.17
CA TYR A 124 10.37 -9.29 7.89
C TYR A 124 11.34 -10.41 7.54
N ASN A 125 11.21 -10.95 6.33
CA ASN A 125 12.05 -12.03 5.85
C ASN A 125 13.06 -11.50 4.83
N ASP A 126 14.29 -11.29 5.27
CA ASP A 126 15.40 -10.75 4.48
C ASP A 126 15.94 -11.72 3.40
N SER A 127 15.57 -13.00 3.49
CA SER A 127 15.89 -14.00 2.47
C SER A 127 15.06 -13.83 1.20
N LEU A 128 13.90 -13.17 1.27
CA LEU A 128 13.04 -12.92 0.12
C LEU A 128 13.58 -11.75 -0.71
N LYS A 129 13.39 -11.87 -2.01
CA LYS A 129 13.71 -10.79 -2.97
C LYS A 129 12.46 -10.51 -3.80
N PRO A 130 12.24 -9.26 -4.23
CA PRO A 130 11.17 -8.99 -5.19
C PRO A 130 11.27 -9.91 -6.39
N TYR A 131 10.12 -10.36 -6.91
CA TYR A 131 10.11 -11.15 -8.15
C TYR A 131 10.91 -10.44 -9.23
N ALA A 132 11.86 -11.15 -9.82
CA ALA A 132 12.64 -10.61 -10.92
C ALA A 132 11.75 -10.41 -12.15
N LEU A 133 11.94 -9.30 -12.84
CA LEU A 133 11.30 -9.06 -14.14
C LEU A 133 11.82 -10.06 -15.17
N ASP A 134 10.92 -10.82 -15.76
CA ASP A 134 11.19 -11.72 -16.90
C ASP A 134 9.97 -11.73 -17.82
N ALA A 135 9.87 -10.69 -18.65
CA ALA A 135 8.72 -10.52 -19.53
C ALA A 135 8.61 -11.64 -20.60
N SER A 136 9.74 -12.25 -21.01
CA SER A 136 9.72 -13.34 -21.97
C SER A 136 9.06 -14.58 -21.39
N LYS A 137 9.57 -15.06 -20.26
CA LYS A 137 9.03 -16.22 -19.55
C LYS A 137 7.58 -15.98 -19.08
N ALA A 138 7.30 -14.79 -18.58
CA ALA A 138 5.95 -14.40 -18.20
C ALA A 138 4.99 -14.48 -19.39
N GLY A 139 5.37 -13.93 -20.54
CA GLY A 139 4.54 -13.94 -21.75
C GLY A 139 4.24 -15.35 -22.26
N GLU A 140 5.21 -16.27 -22.21
CA GLU A 140 4.99 -17.68 -22.57
C GLU A 140 3.92 -18.36 -21.69
N VAL A 141 4.05 -18.21 -20.37
CA VAL A 141 3.11 -18.81 -19.39
C VAL A 141 1.74 -18.17 -19.51
N LEU A 142 1.66 -16.84 -19.56
CA LEU A 142 0.39 -16.10 -19.61
C LEU A 142 -0.37 -16.35 -20.92
N LYS A 143 0.33 -16.51 -22.04
CA LYS A 143 -0.27 -16.90 -23.31
C LYS A 143 -0.88 -18.32 -23.26
N ALA A 144 -0.21 -19.25 -22.57
CA ALA A 144 -0.72 -20.62 -22.40
C ALA A 144 -1.86 -20.72 -21.40
N ALA A 145 -2.03 -19.74 -20.51
CA ALA A 145 -3.00 -19.73 -19.41
C ALA A 145 -4.47 -19.55 -19.84
N LYS A 146 -4.74 -19.39 -21.16
CA LYS A 146 -6.10 -19.23 -21.72
C LYS A 146 -6.91 -18.11 -21.04
N ILE A 147 -6.27 -16.99 -20.74
CA ILE A 147 -6.95 -15.80 -20.24
C ILE A 147 -7.95 -15.33 -21.30
N PRO A 148 -9.26 -15.17 -20.97
CA PRO A 148 -10.29 -14.80 -21.94
C PRO A 148 -9.92 -13.53 -22.71
N ASP A 149 -9.96 -13.59 -24.06
CA ASP A 149 -9.61 -12.49 -24.98
C ASP A 149 -8.24 -11.84 -24.68
N ALA A 150 -7.34 -12.56 -23.99
CA ALA A 150 -6.08 -12.03 -23.45
C ALA A 150 -6.29 -10.73 -22.63
N THR A 151 -7.43 -10.59 -21.95
CA THR A 151 -7.82 -9.37 -21.23
C THR A 151 -7.90 -9.64 -19.74
N VAL A 152 -7.20 -8.82 -18.95
CA VAL A 152 -7.20 -8.82 -17.48
C VAL A 152 -8.08 -7.68 -16.98
N ALA A 153 -9.16 -8.00 -16.29
CA ALA A 153 -10.00 -7.03 -15.61
C ALA A 153 -9.33 -6.60 -14.29
N ILE A 154 -8.85 -5.36 -14.23
CA ILE A 154 -8.18 -4.81 -13.04
C ILE A 154 -9.16 -3.93 -12.27
N GLY A 155 -9.49 -4.35 -11.05
CA GLY A 155 -10.28 -3.57 -10.09
C GLY A 155 -9.41 -2.45 -9.51
N ALA A 156 -9.70 -1.21 -9.91
CA ALA A 156 -8.95 -0.03 -9.49
C ALA A 156 -9.87 1.19 -9.37
N GLY A 157 -9.61 2.06 -8.40
CA GLY A 157 -10.28 3.36 -8.29
C GLY A 157 -9.65 4.44 -9.18
N GLU A 158 -10.35 5.55 -9.34
CA GLU A 158 -9.84 6.70 -10.12
C GLU A 158 -8.53 7.26 -9.56
N ASP A 159 -8.33 7.19 -8.27
CA ASP A 159 -7.09 7.56 -7.57
C ASP A 159 -5.90 6.65 -7.94
N GLN A 160 -6.18 5.46 -8.46
CA GLN A 160 -5.19 4.49 -8.93
C GLN A 160 -5.01 4.50 -10.46
N LYS A 161 -5.60 5.46 -11.18
CA LYS A 161 -5.56 5.53 -12.64
C LYS A 161 -4.14 5.54 -13.22
N ALA A 162 -3.23 6.32 -12.65
CA ALA A 162 -1.84 6.39 -13.09
C ALA A 162 -1.12 5.03 -12.96
N LEU A 163 -1.38 4.31 -11.87
CA LEU A 163 -0.87 2.97 -11.65
C LEU A 163 -1.47 1.98 -12.67
N PHE A 164 -2.79 2.03 -12.88
CA PHE A 164 -3.47 1.20 -13.86
C PHE A 164 -2.88 1.40 -15.26
N ASP A 165 -2.66 2.65 -15.69
CA ASP A 165 -2.09 2.97 -17.00
C ASP A 165 -0.65 2.44 -17.13
N ALA A 166 0.17 2.58 -16.08
CA ALA A 166 1.53 2.04 -16.07
C ALA A 166 1.55 0.51 -16.12
N MET A 167 0.61 -0.17 -15.42
CA MET A 167 0.45 -1.62 -15.52
C MET A 167 -0.01 -2.05 -16.91
N THR A 168 -0.93 -1.30 -17.52
CA THR A 168 -1.41 -1.56 -18.90
C THR A 168 -0.26 -1.58 -19.90
N GLU A 169 0.63 -0.59 -19.83
CA GLU A 169 1.82 -0.55 -20.69
C GLU A 169 2.74 -1.77 -20.53
N GLN A 170 2.88 -2.25 -19.29
CA GLN A 170 3.74 -3.40 -19.00
C GLN A 170 3.10 -4.72 -19.44
N LEU A 171 1.82 -4.92 -19.14
CA LEU A 171 1.09 -6.12 -19.51
C LEU A 171 0.90 -6.27 -21.01
N ALA A 172 0.83 -5.16 -21.76
CA ALA A 172 0.85 -5.19 -23.22
C ALA A 172 2.12 -5.84 -23.77
N LYS A 173 3.28 -5.68 -23.13
CA LYS A 173 4.56 -6.29 -23.57
C LYS A 173 4.55 -7.81 -23.45
N VAL A 174 3.71 -8.37 -22.59
CA VAL A 174 3.52 -9.82 -22.44
C VAL A 174 2.26 -10.34 -23.17
N GLY A 175 1.69 -9.51 -24.04
CA GLY A 175 0.55 -9.87 -24.89
C GLY A 175 -0.81 -9.80 -24.21
N LEU A 176 -0.93 -9.15 -23.07
CA LEU A 176 -2.19 -8.95 -22.34
C LEU A 176 -2.77 -7.56 -22.58
N LYS A 177 -4.08 -7.50 -22.72
CA LYS A 177 -4.87 -6.27 -22.63
C LYS A 177 -5.35 -6.09 -21.21
N THR A 178 -5.75 -4.88 -20.85
CA THR A 178 -6.33 -4.57 -19.55
C THR A 178 -7.67 -3.87 -19.68
N LYS A 179 -8.51 -4.05 -18.70
CA LYS A 179 -9.78 -3.35 -18.54
C LYS A 179 -9.90 -2.89 -17.10
N MET A 180 -10.09 -1.60 -16.88
CA MET A 180 -10.39 -1.09 -15.54
C MET A 180 -11.85 -1.41 -15.19
N VAL A 181 -12.07 -1.93 -13.99
CA VAL A 181 -13.41 -2.26 -13.46
C VAL A 181 -13.56 -1.72 -12.04
N ASP A 182 -14.81 -1.59 -11.58
CA ASP A 182 -15.11 -1.12 -10.22
C ASP A 182 -14.46 -2.07 -9.17
N PRO A 183 -13.58 -1.58 -8.30
CA PRO A 183 -12.93 -2.40 -7.27
C PRO A 183 -13.90 -2.90 -6.19
N LYS A 184 -15.12 -2.36 -6.10
CA LYS A 184 -16.17 -2.81 -5.19
C LYS A 184 -16.97 -4.00 -5.71
N GLY A 185 -16.92 -4.24 -7.01
CA GLY A 185 -17.59 -5.40 -7.65
C GLY A 185 -16.74 -6.66 -7.58
N ASP A 186 -17.32 -7.77 -8.08
CA ASP A 186 -16.68 -9.09 -8.13
C ASP A 186 -16.15 -9.47 -9.53
N ASP A 187 -16.33 -8.60 -10.52
CA ASP A 187 -15.96 -8.88 -11.92
C ASP A 187 -14.47 -8.73 -12.23
N PHE A 188 -13.66 -8.43 -11.23
CA PHE A 188 -12.22 -8.29 -11.41
C PHE A 188 -11.52 -9.66 -11.59
N ASP A 189 -10.38 -9.62 -12.27
CA ASP A 189 -9.37 -10.69 -12.29
C ASP A 189 -8.25 -10.42 -11.29
N VAL A 190 -7.84 -9.16 -11.21
CA VAL A 190 -6.88 -8.66 -10.23
C VAL A 190 -7.45 -7.38 -9.62
N LYS A 191 -7.59 -7.33 -8.30
CA LYS A 191 -8.05 -6.12 -7.60
C LYS A 191 -6.88 -5.46 -6.87
N LEU A 192 -6.62 -4.19 -7.15
CA LEU A 192 -5.62 -3.41 -6.45
C LEU A 192 -6.15 -3.06 -5.05
N VAL A 193 -5.43 -3.51 -4.05
CA VAL A 193 -5.78 -3.27 -2.64
C VAL A 193 -4.62 -2.56 -1.96
N TRP A 194 -4.90 -1.36 -1.50
CA TRP A 194 -4.06 -0.61 -0.60
C TRP A 194 -4.49 -0.94 0.82
N HIS A 195 -3.59 -1.50 1.61
CA HIS A 195 -3.87 -1.91 2.98
C HIS A 195 -2.85 -1.34 3.95
N PHE A 196 -3.34 -0.93 5.09
CA PHE A 196 -2.55 -0.43 6.19
C PHE A 196 -2.59 -1.42 7.35
N ASP A 197 -1.41 -1.80 7.86
CA ASP A 197 -1.33 -2.66 9.03
C ASP A 197 -1.59 -1.86 10.31
N TRP A 198 -2.74 -2.12 10.94
CA TRP A 198 -3.14 -1.53 12.20
C TRP A 198 -2.37 -2.07 13.40
N SER A 199 -1.70 -3.21 13.24
CA SER A 199 -0.97 -3.87 14.31
C SER A 199 0.52 -3.56 14.23
N PRO A 200 1.06 -2.73 15.12
CA PRO A 200 2.48 -2.42 15.12
C PRO A 200 3.38 -3.62 15.48
N GLN A 201 2.82 -4.63 16.14
CA GLN A 201 3.57 -5.77 16.68
C GLN A 201 3.23 -7.10 16.00
N PHE A 202 2.11 -7.18 15.28
CA PHE A 202 1.62 -8.39 14.63
C PHE A 202 1.19 -8.13 13.18
N PRO A 203 2.11 -7.74 12.29
CA PRO A 203 1.75 -7.46 10.89
C PRO A 203 1.05 -8.65 10.24
N VAL A 204 1.45 -9.88 10.57
CA VAL A 204 0.81 -11.10 10.08
C VAL A 204 -0.61 -11.27 10.61
N GLY A 205 -0.87 -10.83 11.82
CA GLY A 205 -2.21 -10.95 12.41
C GLY A 205 -3.27 -10.16 11.66
N VAL A 206 -2.88 -9.06 11.03
CA VAL A 206 -3.81 -8.20 10.28
C VAL A 206 -3.60 -8.36 8.78
N VAL A 207 -2.40 -8.11 8.27
CA VAL A 207 -2.13 -8.13 6.83
C VAL A 207 -2.46 -9.49 6.23
N HIS A 208 -1.79 -10.55 6.70
CA HIS A 208 -1.97 -11.88 6.08
C HIS A 208 -3.36 -12.44 6.33
N ARG A 209 -3.92 -12.26 7.55
CA ARG A 209 -5.26 -12.73 7.85
C ARG A 209 -6.32 -12.07 6.95
N GLU A 210 -6.22 -10.76 6.72
CA GLU A 210 -7.18 -10.04 5.88
C GLU A 210 -7.18 -10.50 4.42
N PHE A 211 -6.04 -10.98 3.92
CA PHE A 211 -5.91 -11.44 2.55
C PHE A 211 -6.12 -12.96 2.37
N PHE A 212 -5.76 -13.78 3.35
CA PHE A 212 -5.70 -15.24 3.19
C PHE A 212 -6.51 -16.02 4.21
N GLY A 213 -6.81 -15.44 5.37
CA GLY A 213 -7.59 -16.08 6.41
C GLY A 213 -9.04 -16.36 5.99
N LYS A 214 -9.67 -17.34 6.64
CA LYS A 214 -11.05 -17.79 6.32
C LYS A 214 -12.05 -16.64 6.23
N ASP A 215 -11.97 -15.66 7.14
CA ASP A 215 -12.88 -14.51 7.22
C ASP A 215 -12.21 -13.20 6.74
N GLY A 216 -11.16 -13.30 5.94
CA GLY A 216 -10.40 -12.15 5.48
C GLY A 216 -11.20 -11.25 4.53
N ALA A 217 -11.21 -9.95 4.80
CA ALA A 217 -11.99 -8.96 4.05
C ALA A 217 -11.58 -8.84 2.57
N PHE A 218 -10.32 -9.14 2.25
CA PHE A 218 -9.78 -9.06 0.89
C PHE A 218 -9.59 -10.42 0.23
N ARG A 219 -9.97 -11.50 0.90
CA ARG A 219 -9.79 -12.86 0.37
C ARG A 219 -10.65 -13.08 -0.88
N ALA A 220 -9.99 -13.40 -1.98
CA ALA A 220 -10.63 -13.76 -3.25
C ALA A 220 -10.13 -15.12 -3.77
N MET A 221 -9.87 -16.06 -2.84
CA MET A 221 -9.36 -17.40 -3.11
C MET A 221 -10.10 -18.43 -2.24
N PRO A 222 -10.10 -19.72 -2.62
CA PRO A 222 -10.58 -20.81 -1.74
C PRO A 222 -9.88 -20.80 -0.38
N GLU A 223 -10.48 -21.51 0.58
CA GLU A 223 -9.79 -21.76 1.87
C GLU A 223 -8.45 -22.46 1.63
N ASP A 224 -7.44 -22.04 2.38
CA ASP A 224 -6.10 -22.61 2.34
C ASP A 224 -5.79 -23.26 3.70
N PRO A 225 -6.01 -24.57 3.84
CA PRO A 225 -5.79 -25.27 5.11
C PRO A 225 -4.35 -25.19 5.60
N GLN A 226 -3.37 -25.06 4.71
CA GLN A 226 -1.97 -24.91 5.10
C GLN A 226 -1.70 -23.54 5.71
N PHE A 227 -2.21 -22.48 5.10
CA PHE A 227 -2.15 -21.13 5.69
C PHE A 227 -2.85 -21.12 7.05
N ASP A 228 -4.06 -21.65 7.14
CA ASP A 228 -4.84 -21.68 8.38
C ASP A 228 -4.13 -22.42 9.50
N ALA A 229 -3.46 -23.55 9.20
CA ALA A 229 -2.67 -24.29 10.18
C ALA A 229 -1.45 -23.50 10.67
N MET A 230 -0.74 -22.80 9.76
CA MET A 230 0.40 -21.95 10.13
C MET A 230 -0.07 -20.77 10.99
N PHE A 231 -1.20 -20.15 10.64
CA PHE A 231 -1.77 -19.04 11.38
C PHE A 231 -2.27 -19.49 12.77
N ALA A 232 -2.91 -20.65 12.88
CA ALA A 232 -3.31 -21.23 14.15
C ALA A 232 -2.11 -21.51 15.07
N LYS A 233 -0.98 -22.00 14.51
CA LYS A 233 0.27 -22.16 15.25
C LYS A 233 0.78 -20.82 15.78
N LEU A 234 0.74 -19.77 14.97
CA LEU A 234 1.11 -18.41 15.40
C LEU A 234 0.29 -17.96 16.60
N LEU A 235 -1.03 -18.09 16.51
CA LEU A 235 -1.95 -17.68 17.58
C LEU A 235 -1.76 -18.50 18.88
N ALA A 236 -1.36 -19.76 18.77
CA ALA A 236 -1.09 -20.63 19.91
C ALA A 236 0.30 -20.40 20.56
N THR A 237 1.14 -19.53 19.97
CA THR A 237 2.50 -19.24 20.44
C THR A 237 2.49 -17.97 21.29
N PRO A 238 2.68 -18.05 22.62
CA PRO A 238 2.46 -16.89 23.51
C PRO A 238 3.61 -15.88 23.52
N LYS A 239 4.84 -16.33 23.22
CA LYS A 239 6.02 -15.47 23.29
C LYS A 239 6.31 -14.82 21.94
N LEU A 240 6.51 -13.50 21.94
CA LEU A 240 6.76 -12.72 20.73
C LEU A 240 8.03 -13.20 19.98
N GLU A 241 9.09 -13.53 20.71
CA GLU A 241 10.34 -14.07 20.15
C GLU A 241 10.16 -15.40 19.39
N ASP A 242 9.23 -16.25 19.86
CA ASP A 242 8.90 -17.52 19.23
C ASP A 242 7.91 -17.34 18.06
N GLN A 243 7.18 -16.25 18.01
CA GLN A 243 6.25 -15.92 16.93
C GLN A 243 6.98 -15.43 15.68
N GLU A 244 8.08 -14.69 15.83
CA GLU A 244 8.75 -14.04 14.70
C GLU A 244 9.20 -15.03 13.61
N PRO A 245 9.82 -16.20 13.90
CA PRO A 245 10.13 -17.20 12.89
C PRO A 245 8.88 -17.76 12.20
N ILE A 246 7.77 -17.95 12.94
CA ILE A 246 6.51 -18.43 12.35
C ILE A 246 5.97 -17.40 11.36
N VAL A 247 6.07 -16.11 11.69
CA VAL A 247 5.68 -15.00 10.81
C VAL A 247 6.50 -15.02 9.52
N ARG A 248 7.82 -15.22 9.61
CA ARG A 248 8.71 -15.34 8.45
C ARG A 248 8.36 -16.55 7.57
N ASP A 249 7.97 -17.66 8.18
CA ASP A 249 7.54 -18.86 7.45
C ASP A 249 6.21 -18.60 6.72
N ILE A 250 5.25 -17.92 7.34
CA ILE A 250 3.98 -17.52 6.69
C ILE A 250 4.26 -16.57 5.53
N GLU A 251 5.10 -15.56 5.73
CA GLU A 251 5.48 -14.61 4.68
C GLU A 251 6.12 -15.33 3.48
N LYS A 252 7.02 -16.28 3.76
CA LYS A 252 7.64 -17.11 2.73
C LYS A 252 6.63 -17.99 2.01
N TYR A 253 5.71 -18.60 2.73
CA TYR A 253 4.66 -19.43 2.14
C TYR A 253 3.79 -18.59 1.17
N VAL A 254 3.30 -17.46 1.61
CA VAL A 254 2.50 -16.55 0.79
C VAL A 254 3.26 -16.08 -0.46
N TYR A 255 4.55 -15.79 -0.31
CA TYR A 255 5.44 -15.43 -1.41
C TYR A 255 5.62 -16.57 -2.40
N ASP A 256 5.96 -17.78 -1.93
CA ASP A 256 6.19 -18.96 -2.79
C ASP A 256 4.93 -19.36 -3.57
N GLN A 257 3.76 -19.23 -2.95
CA GLN A 257 2.46 -19.48 -3.57
C GLN A 257 2.03 -18.36 -4.53
N ALA A 258 2.77 -17.24 -4.58
CA ALA A 258 2.37 -16.05 -5.34
C ALA A 258 0.89 -15.69 -5.12
N ASN A 259 0.43 -15.73 -3.87
CA ASN A 259 -0.99 -15.60 -3.55
C ASN A 259 -1.57 -14.22 -3.96
N VAL A 260 -0.70 -13.22 -4.09
CA VAL A 260 -1.04 -11.91 -4.64
C VAL A 260 0.00 -11.47 -5.68
N LEU A 261 -0.35 -10.49 -6.49
CA LEU A 261 0.62 -9.69 -7.24
C LEU A 261 1.27 -8.73 -6.26
N PHE A 262 2.50 -9.01 -5.85
CA PHE A 262 3.26 -8.15 -4.95
C PHE A 262 3.69 -6.89 -5.71
N LEU A 263 3.37 -5.72 -5.20
CA LEU A 263 3.71 -4.46 -5.84
C LEU A 263 4.78 -3.70 -5.05
N TYR A 264 4.38 -2.91 -4.07
CA TYR A 264 5.30 -2.08 -3.27
C TYR A 264 4.62 -1.56 -2.00
N SER A 265 5.38 -0.84 -1.17
CA SER A 265 4.87 -0.10 0.00
C SER A 265 4.79 1.39 -0.34
N PRO A 266 3.62 1.97 -0.58
CA PRO A 266 3.48 3.39 -0.88
C PRO A 266 3.76 4.25 0.35
N HIS A 267 4.30 5.46 0.13
CA HIS A 267 4.47 6.45 1.18
C HIS A 267 3.18 7.23 1.40
N THR A 268 2.93 7.64 2.64
CA THR A 268 1.91 8.65 2.92
C THR A 268 2.48 10.03 2.66
N LEU A 269 1.78 10.86 1.89
CA LEU A 269 2.25 12.16 1.46
C LEU A 269 1.40 13.27 2.09
N TYR A 270 2.08 14.34 2.45
CA TYR A 270 1.51 15.56 3.03
C TYR A 270 2.06 16.79 2.30
N ALA A 271 1.22 17.81 2.07
CA ALA A 271 1.71 19.12 1.70
C ALA A 271 1.74 19.99 2.97
N VAL A 272 2.90 20.55 3.30
CA VAL A 272 3.17 21.18 4.60
C VAL A 272 3.75 22.57 4.40
N SER A 273 3.11 23.56 5.02
CA SER A 273 3.61 24.94 5.06
C SER A 273 4.94 25.05 5.77
N ASN A 274 5.84 25.91 5.28
CA ASN A 274 7.11 26.21 5.95
C ASN A 274 6.92 26.87 7.33
N ARG A 275 5.70 27.31 7.65
CA ARG A 275 5.34 27.87 8.98
C ARG A 275 5.31 26.83 10.09
N VAL A 276 5.29 25.53 9.75
CA VAL A 276 5.25 24.46 10.73
C VAL A 276 6.37 23.46 10.50
N SER A 277 6.94 22.98 11.59
CA SER A 277 7.81 21.80 11.61
C SER A 277 6.95 20.59 11.87
N PHE A 278 6.57 19.90 10.80
CA PHE A 278 5.72 18.72 10.85
C PHE A 278 6.57 17.45 10.77
N GLN A 279 6.41 16.57 11.74
CA GLN A 279 7.03 15.26 11.81
C GLN A 279 5.96 14.19 11.63
N PRO A 280 5.78 13.60 10.43
CA PRO A 280 4.83 12.53 10.24
C PRO A 280 5.30 11.25 10.93
N TYR A 281 4.35 10.52 11.49
CA TYR A 281 4.62 9.18 12.05
C TYR A 281 4.52 8.12 10.94
N ASP A 282 5.12 6.97 11.19
CA ASP A 282 5.05 5.80 10.31
C ASP A 282 3.71 5.05 10.45
N THR A 283 2.80 5.56 11.26
CA THR A 283 1.42 5.14 11.35
C THR A 283 0.58 5.91 10.35
N PHE A 284 -0.52 5.32 9.90
CA PHE A 284 -1.49 6.02 9.03
C PHE A 284 -2.21 7.18 9.74
N MET A 285 -2.14 7.22 11.05
CA MET A 285 -2.80 8.24 11.86
C MET A 285 -2.04 9.56 11.81
N LEU A 286 -2.78 10.65 11.69
CA LEU A 286 -2.24 11.99 11.79
C LEU A 286 -1.92 12.31 13.25
N GLU A 287 -0.64 12.26 13.57
CA GLU A 287 -0.10 12.63 14.88
C GLU A 287 0.53 14.03 14.79
N LEU A 288 0.12 14.92 15.67
CA LEU A 288 0.57 16.32 15.70
C LEU A 288 1.37 16.69 16.95
N ALA A 289 1.63 15.72 17.85
CA ALA A 289 2.29 15.97 19.12
C ALA A 289 3.72 16.55 18.97
N GLU A 290 4.41 16.19 17.90
CA GLU A 290 5.76 16.68 17.59
C GLU A 290 5.75 17.90 16.66
N THR A 291 4.57 18.33 16.20
CA THR A 291 4.43 19.46 15.28
C THR A 291 4.56 20.78 16.02
N LYS A 292 5.38 21.68 15.52
CA LYS A 292 5.66 22.98 16.13
C LYS A 292 5.47 24.11 15.11
N ILE A 293 5.03 25.26 15.59
CA ILE A 293 5.07 26.49 14.81
C ILE A 293 6.52 26.96 14.71
N VAL A 294 7.01 27.20 13.50
CA VAL A 294 8.31 27.80 13.25
C VAL A 294 8.17 29.30 13.52
N LYS A 295 8.81 29.81 14.58
CA LYS A 295 8.81 31.24 14.90
C LYS A 295 9.79 31.95 13.97
N GLY A 296 9.28 32.90 13.19
CA GLY A 296 10.05 33.92 12.47
C GLY A 296 10.51 33.48 11.07
N GLN A 297 9.64 33.54 10.15
CA GLN A 297 9.92 34.04 8.79
C GLN A 297 8.91 35.10 8.45
#